data_c30a34814b391d52d08de06c84ab02b9
#
_entry.id   c30a34814b391d52d08de06c84ab02b9
#
_cell.length_a   1.000
_cell.length_b   1.000
_cell.length_c   1.000
_cell.angle_alpha   90.00
_cell.angle_beta   90.00
_cell.angle_gamma   90.00
#
_symmetry.space_group_name_H-M   'P 1'
#
loop_
_entity.id
_entity.type
_entity.pdbx_description
1 polymer ?
#
loop_
_entity_poly.entity_id
_entity_poly.type
_entity_poly.pdbx_seq_one_letter_code
_entity_poly.pdbx_strand_id
1 'polypeptide(L)'
;MMSLLGAGSLAGVILLSDGPDDNDNVSAPDEGPTREQGGKGEDFFATGGGNDTIFGNEANDIILAGEDDDRVFGGSGGDVILGDSGDDFLRGGRNADLIFGGAGEDVLFGDVGNDQLFGADVISAQDLVDTLRSGTSKNDLNMNDFVDLDAKTEDADTLDGGYGNDTIFAGSNDVVIIGNGADTVNVGYWVNPEDPVRITDFDAVEDAIVFTLYPDIVMAEAVSEDFVKFGEDEDGTATLLVGKEIFAYFENTKLSDLQANNTPIVIHDRLS
;
A
#
# COMPACT_ATOMS: atom_id res chain seq x y z
N MET A 1 -7.64 33.97 4.51
CA MET A 1 -8.41 33.54 5.67
C MET A 1 -9.89 33.78 5.39
N MET A 2 -10.54 32.82 4.77
CA MET A 2 -11.99 32.91 4.53
C MET A 2 -12.60 31.57 4.94
N SER A 3 -13.01 31.52 6.21
CA SER A 3 -13.77 30.40 6.75
C SER A 3 -15.17 30.46 6.19
N LEU A 4 -15.56 29.55 5.35
CA LEU A 4 -16.96 29.37 4.95
C LEU A 4 -17.56 28.26 5.81
N LEU A 5 -18.14 28.63 6.94
CA LEU A 5 -19.09 27.80 7.68
C LEU A 5 -20.45 27.98 7.03
N GLY A 6 -20.97 26.94 6.42
CA GLY A 6 -22.32 26.93 5.87
C GLY A 6 -22.82 25.51 5.65
N ALA A 7 -23.53 24.96 6.63
CA ALA A 7 -24.23 23.70 6.50
C ALA A 7 -25.23 23.75 5.34
N GLY A 8 -25.11 22.81 4.42
CA GLY A 8 -26.10 22.59 3.36
C GLY A 8 -25.53 21.63 2.34
N SER A 9 -26.01 20.39 2.33
CA SER A 9 -25.75 19.37 1.34
C SER A 9 -25.82 19.95 -0.08
N LEU A 10 -24.66 20.22 -0.68
CA LEU A 10 -24.50 20.51 -2.09
C LEU A 10 -23.51 19.49 -2.64
N ALA A 11 -24.03 18.51 -3.36
CA ALA A 11 -23.21 17.62 -4.16
C ALA A 11 -22.26 18.45 -5.04
N GLY A 12 -20.94 18.24 -4.87
CA GLY A 12 -19.89 18.81 -5.72
C GLY A 12 -19.35 20.18 -5.29
N VAL A 13 -18.89 20.31 -4.07
CA VAL A 13 -18.05 21.46 -3.67
C VAL A 13 -16.64 21.24 -4.24
N ILE A 14 -16.21 22.13 -5.12
CA ILE A 14 -14.80 22.24 -5.51
C ILE A 14 -14.22 23.26 -4.55
N LEU A 15 -13.44 22.83 -3.59
CA LEU A 15 -12.58 23.72 -2.83
C LEU A 15 -11.30 23.90 -3.66
N LEU A 16 -11.13 25.11 -4.17
CA LEU A 16 -9.88 25.50 -4.81
C LEU A 16 -8.98 26.12 -3.74
N SER A 17 -7.73 25.71 -3.73
CA SER A 17 -6.73 26.38 -2.91
C SER A 17 -6.67 27.90 -3.21
N ASP A 18 -6.36 28.68 -2.19
CA ASP A 18 -6.31 30.15 -2.28
C ASP A 18 -5.16 30.68 -3.14
N GLY A 19 -4.17 29.82 -3.51
CA GLY A 19 -2.99 30.27 -4.26
C GLY A 19 -2.16 29.11 -4.79
N PRO A 20 -1.31 29.39 -5.79
CA PRO A 20 -0.52 28.35 -6.47
C PRO A 20 0.68 27.84 -5.67
N ASP A 21 0.99 28.41 -4.52
CA ASP A 21 2.20 28.13 -3.75
C ASP A 21 1.93 28.03 -2.22
N ASP A 22 0.69 27.89 -1.78
CA ASP A 22 0.31 27.86 -0.36
C ASP A 22 0.09 26.41 0.10
N ASN A 23 0.52 26.10 1.32
CA ASN A 23 0.21 24.83 1.99
C ASN A 23 -1.21 24.90 2.53
N ASP A 24 -2.10 24.12 1.96
CA ASP A 24 -3.51 24.09 2.31
C ASP A 24 -3.79 23.04 3.41
N ASN A 25 -4.81 23.29 4.18
CA ASN A 25 -5.31 22.35 5.15
C ASN A 25 -6.82 22.24 4.92
N VAL A 26 -7.20 21.21 4.16
CA VAL A 26 -8.58 20.94 3.82
C VAL A 26 -9.10 19.88 4.77
N SER A 27 -10.07 20.25 5.59
CA SER A 27 -10.80 19.32 6.43
C SER A 27 -12.28 19.51 6.13
N ALA A 28 -12.86 18.56 5.44
CA ALA A 28 -14.27 18.51 5.10
C ALA A 28 -14.90 17.26 5.72
N PRO A 29 -15.15 17.23 7.04
CA PRO A 29 -15.81 16.11 7.69
C PRO A 29 -17.29 16.13 7.31
N ASP A 30 -17.60 15.85 6.05
CA ASP A 30 -18.95 15.84 5.51
C ASP A 30 -19.29 14.40 5.08
N GLU A 31 -20.52 13.99 5.24
CA GLU A 31 -21.00 12.66 4.85
C GLU A 31 -21.39 12.60 3.35
N GLY A 32 -20.83 13.46 2.53
CA GLY A 32 -21.20 13.54 1.13
C GLY A 32 -20.01 13.72 0.19
N PRO A 33 -20.13 13.31 -1.09
CA PRO A 33 -19.04 13.34 -2.04
C PRO A 33 -18.51 14.75 -2.25
N THR A 34 -17.19 14.89 -2.12
CA THR A 34 -16.46 16.16 -2.34
C THR A 34 -15.51 16.06 -3.52
N ARG A 35 -14.99 17.20 -3.93
CA ARG A 35 -13.89 17.29 -4.88
C ARG A 35 -12.90 18.33 -4.38
N GLU A 36 -11.72 17.86 -4.04
CA GLU A 36 -10.67 18.67 -3.47
C GLU A 36 -9.49 18.77 -4.43
N GLN A 37 -8.81 19.90 -4.37
CA GLN A 37 -7.63 20.13 -5.19
C GLN A 37 -6.65 21.01 -4.42
N GLY A 38 -5.43 20.48 -4.20
CA GLY A 38 -4.29 21.23 -3.70
C GLY A 38 -3.71 22.15 -4.78
N GLY A 39 -2.50 22.49 -4.66
CA GLY A 39 -1.85 23.39 -5.60
C GLY A 39 -0.43 22.96 -5.87
N LYS A 40 0.51 23.78 -5.40
CA LYS A 40 1.95 23.53 -5.47
C LYS A 40 2.58 23.37 -4.10
N GLY A 41 1.84 23.61 -3.05
CA GLY A 41 2.26 23.49 -1.67
C GLY A 41 2.19 22.07 -1.15
N GLU A 42 2.79 21.85 0.01
CA GLU A 42 2.57 20.63 0.78
C GLU A 42 1.21 20.74 1.46
N ASP A 43 0.25 19.94 0.98
CA ASP A 43 -1.14 20.05 1.37
C ASP A 43 -1.55 18.92 2.32
N PHE A 44 -2.58 19.18 3.12
CA PHE A 44 -3.20 18.20 3.98
C PHE A 44 -4.69 18.11 3.71
N PHE A 45 -5.16 16.92 3.35
CA PHE A 45 -6.56 16.62 3.12
C PHE A 45 -7.08 15.63 4.14
N ALA A 46 -8.29 15.86 4.63
CA ALA A 46 -9.08 14.91 5.42
C ALA A 46 -10.54 15.10 5.04
N THR A 47 -11.05 14.29 4.15
CA THR A 47 -12.37 14.51 3.52
C THR A 47 -13.52 13.86 4.27
N GLY A 48 -13.26 12.76 4.97
CA GLY A 48 -14.24 12.20 5.91
C GLY A 48 -15.06 11.08 5.30
N GLY A 49 -16.34 11.29 5.01
CA GLY A 49 -17.19 10.26 4.42
C GLY A 49 -17.87 10.72 3.14
N GLY A 50 -18.17 9.75 2.27
CA GLY A 50 -18.72 9.97 0.94
C GLY A 50 -17.69 9.81 -0.16
N ASN A 51 -18.10 9.36 -1.33
CA ASN A 51 -17.20 9.06 -2.46
C ASN A 51 -16.50 10.33 -2.96
N ASP A 52 -15.30 10.58 -2.49
CA ASP A 52 -14.53 11.80 -2.72
C ASP A 52 -13.61 11.71 -3.94
N THR A 53 -13.17 12.85 -4.43
CA THR A 53 -12.14 12.92 -5.47
C THR A 53 -11.10 13.98 -5.09
N ILE A 54 -9.87 13.55 -4.83
CA ILE A 54 -8.81 14.37 -4.27
C ILE A 54 -7.63 14.43 -5.25
N PHE A 55 -7.08 15.63 -5.45
CA PHE A 55 -5.88 15.86 -6.25
C PHE A 55 -4.88 16.65 -5.41
N GLY A 56 -3.76 16.03 -5.02
CA GLY A 56 -2.65 16.74 -4.38
C GLY A 56 -1.99 17.74 -5.34
N ASN A 57 -1.58 17.31 -6.50
CA ASN A 57 -0.92 17.97 -7.61
C ASN A 57 0.61 18.09 -7.48
N GLU A 58 1.18 19.19 -6.98
CA GLU A 58 2.63 19.38 -6.85
C GLU A 58 3.02 19.41 -5.37
N ALA A 59 4.23 18.95 -5.03
CA ALA A 59 4.83 18.82 -3.70
C ALA A 59 4.38 17.57 -2.91
N ASN A 60 4.79 17.48 -1.64
CA ASN A 60 4.54 16.28 -0.83
C ASN A 60 3.27 16.48 -0.01
N ASP A 61 2.25 15.76 -0.34
CA ASP A 61 0.93 15.88 0.26
C ASP A 61 0.64 14.78 1.27
N ILE A 62 -0.26 15.04 2.20
CA ILE A 62 -0.82 14.05 3.11
C ILE A 62 -2.33 14.02 2.90
N ILE A 63 -2.85 12.87 2.47
CA ILE A 63 -4.23 12.70 2.07
C ILE A 63 -4.85 11.57 2.87
N LEU A 64 -5.92 11.89 3.61
CA LEU A 64 -6.82 10.94 4.25
C LEU A 64 -8.16 11.04 3.51
N ALA A 65 -8.51 10.04 2.75
CA ALA A 65 -9.75 10.02 1.99
C ALA A 65 -10.95 9.72 2.90
N GLY A 66 -10.98 8.58 3.58
CA GLY A 66 -11.90 8.37 4.69
C GLY A 66 -12.87 7.20 4.51
N GLU A 67 -14.18 7.41 4.73
CA GLU A 67 -15.19 6.36 4.55
C GLU A 67 -15.80 6.44 3.15
N ASP A 68 -16.24 5.30 2.61
CA ASP A 68 -16.81 5.13 1.27
C ASP A 68 -15.76 5.14 0.13
N ASP A 69 -16.19 4.88 -1.11
CA ASP A 69 -15.30 4.61 -2.26
C ASP A 69 -14.69 5.90 -2.84
N ASP A 70 -13.42 6.12 -2.63
CA ASP A 70 -12.71 7.34 -2.97
C ASP A 70 -11.84 7.24 -4.23
N ARG A 71 -11.44 8.40 -4.75
CA ARG A 71 -10.46 8.54 -5.83
C ARG A 71 -9.41 9.57 -5.47
N VAL A 72 -8.18 9.10 -5.26
CA VAL A 72 -7.06 9.95 -4.85
C VAL A 72 -5.97 9.93 -5.92
N PHE A 73 -5.46 11.12 -6.20
CA PHE A 73 -4.33 11.36 -7.07
C PHE A 73 -3.33 12.26 -6.32
N GLY A 74 -2.22 11.67 -5.82
CA GLY A 74 -1.15 12.42 -5.17
C GLY A 74 -0.55 13.45 -6.12
N GLY A 75 0.08 12.98 -7.17
CA GLY A 75 0.55 13.86 -8.25
C GLY A 75 2.05 13.87 -8.44
N SER A 76 2.72 14.93 -8.10
CA SER A 76 4.18 14.98 -8.12
C SER A 76 4.72 15.46 -6.78
N GLY A 77 5.51 14.69 -6.19
CA GLY A 77 6.00 14.85 -4.83
C GLY A 77 6.05 13.49 -4.18
N GLY A 78 6.51 13.43 -2.97
CA GLY A 78 6.49 12.18 -2.23
C GLY A 78 5.30 12.16 -1.28
N ASP A 79 4.19 11.67 -1.77
CA ASP A 79 2.90 11.76 -1.12
C ASP A 79 2.68 10.67 -0.05
N VAL A 80 1.78 10.92 0.86
CA VAL A 80 1.25 9.94 1.79
C VAL A 80 -0.26 9.87 1.61
N ILE A 81 -0.76 8.72 1.19
CA ILE A 81 -2.17 8.51 0.83
C ILE A 81 -2.73 7.39 1.69
N LEU A 82 -3.85 7.66 2.34
CA LEU A 82 -4.64 6.70 3.09
C LEU A 82 -6.05 6.69 2.50
N GLY A 83 -6.51 5.53 2.01
CA GLY A 83 -7.90 5.30 1.58
C GLY A 83 -8.81 5.25 2.79
N ASP A 84 -8.50 4.47 3.79
CA ASP A 84 -9.22 4.16 5.02
C ASP A 84 -10.27 3.06 4.77
N SER A 85 -11.54 3.33 4.54
CA SER A 85 -12.55 2.29 4.35
C SER A 85 -13.46 2.52 3.16
N GLY A 86 -13.58 1.56 2.29
CA GLY A 86 -14.33 1.58 1.03
C GLY A 86 -13.51 0.92 -0.07
N ASP A 87 -14.08 0.80 -1.25
CA ASP A 87 -13.34 0.28 -2.42
C ASP A 87 -12.66 1.46 -3.13
N ASP A 88 -11.40 1.72 -2.79
CA ASP A 88 -10.68 2.94 -3.16
C ASP A 88 -9.85 2.81 -4.45
N PHE A 89 -9.67 3.93 -5.13
CA PHE A 89 -8.74 4.08 -6.23
C PHE A 89 -7.67 5.12 -5.88
N LEU A 90 -6.45 4.65 -5.59
CA LEU A 90 -5.36 5.45 -5.05
C LEU A 90 -4.18 5.46 -6.01
N ARG A 91 -3.66 6.65 -6.29
CA ARG A 91 -2.55 6.83 -7.21
C ARG A 91 -1.52 7.79 -6.65
N GLY A 92 -0.27 7.31 -6.44
CA GLY A 92 0.85 8.13 -5.97
C GLY A 92 1.27 9.15 -7.02
N GLY A 93 1.89 8.68 -8.08
CA GLY A 93 2.21 9.52 -9.23
C GLY A 93 3.70 9.63 -9.51
N ARG A 94 4.36 10.72 -9.20
CA ARG A 94 5.80 10.87 -9.37
C ARG A 94 6.48 11.03 -8.03
N ASN A 95 7.74 10.49 -7.95
CA ASN A 95 8.56 10.40 -6.76
C ASN A 95 8.05 9.31 -5.81
N ALA A 96 8.81 9.11 -4.74
CA ALA A 96 8.56 8.00 -3.83
C ALA A 96 7.32 8.26 -2.96
N ASP A 97 6.30 7.46 -3.10
CA ASP A 97 5.02 7.58 -2.41
C ASP A 97 4.82 6.52 -1.32
N LEU A 98 3.92 6.79 -0.40
CA LEU A 98 3.50 5.88 0.65
C LEU A 98 1.98 5.77 0.59
N ILE A 99 1.46 4.60 0.22
CA ILE A 99 0.05 4.40 -0.08
C ILE A 99 -0.49 3.25 0.76
N PHE A 100 -1.61 3.51 1.43
CA PHE A 100 -2.37 2.53 2.19
C PHE A 100 -3.78 2.45 1.59
N GLY A 101 -4.20 1.25 1.18
CA GLY A 101 -5.58 0.99 0.76
C GLY A 101 -6.51 1.15 1.93
N GLY A 102 -6.46 0.25 2.84
CA GLY A 102 -7.29 0.21 4.01
C GLY A 102 -8.20 -0.99 3.99
N ALA A 103 -9.45 -0.82 4.36
CA ALA A 103 -10.45 -1.87 4.38
C ALA A 103 -11.36 -1.77 3.15
N GLY A 104 -11.40 -2.78 2.32
CA GLY A 104 -12.17 -2.88 1.09
C GLY A 104 -11.34 -3.44 -0.06
N GLU A 105 -11.95 -3.57 -1.25
CA GLU A 105 -11.24 -4.04 -2.43
C GLU A 105 -10.59 -2.85 -3.14
N ASP A 106 -9.31 -2.57 -2.84
CA ASP A 106 -8.62 -1.37 -3.26
C ASP A 106 -7.80 -1.56 -4.55
N VAL A 107 -7.56 -0.44 -5.24
CA VAL A 107 -6.67 -0.38 -6.40
C VAL A 107 -5.62 0.69 -6.19
N LEU A 108 -4.37 0.27 -5.96
CA LEU A 108 -3.24 1.12 -5.66
C LEU A 108 -2.25 1.15 -6.83
N PHE A 109 -1.84 2.35 -7.22
CA PHE A 109 -0.79 2.60 -8.21
C PHE A 109 0.33 3.45 -7.61
N GLY A 110 1.57 2.94 -7.59
CA GLY A 110 2.76 3.74 -7.28
C GLY A 110 3.09 4.72 -8.41
N ASP A 111 2.99 4.27 -9.64
CA ASP A 111 3.35 4.94 -10.90
C ASP A 111 4.87 5.08 -11.09
N VAL A 112 5.49 6.20 -10.78
CA VAL A 112 6.92 6.45 -11.03
C VAL A 112 7.60 6.92 -9.75
N GLY A 113 8.32 6.04 -9.12
CA GLY A 113 8.98 6.33 -7.85
C GLY A 113 9.70 5.11 -7.30
N ASN A 114 10.08 5.20 -6.05
CA ASN A 114 10.38 4.03 -5.24
C ASN A 114 9.31 4.01 -4.16
N ASP A 115 8.22 3.35 -4.48
CA ASP A 115 6.97 3.48 -3.77
C ASP A 115 6.79 2.39 -2.70
N GLN A 116 5.96 2.66 -1.72
CA GLN A 116 5.56 1.70 -0.71
C GLN A 116 4.04 1.56 -0.73
N LEU A 117 3.55 0.36 -1.06
CA LEU A 117 2.13 0.05 -1.18
C LEU A 117 1.74 -0.98 -0.13
N PHE A 118 0.67 -0.68 0.58
CA PHE A 118 0.08 -1.54 1.60
C PHE A 118 -1.41 -1.72 1.29
N GLY A 119 -1.85 -2.95 1.02
CA GLY A 119 -3.27 -3.27 0.92
C GLY A 119 -3.97 -3.19 2.28
N ALA A 120 -3.25 -3.46 3.35
CA ALA A 120 -3.80 -3.58 4.71
C ALA A 120 -4.08 -2.24 5.43
N ASP A 121 -4.95 -2.33 6.42
CA ASP A 121 -5.33 -1.23 7.32
C ASP A 121 -4.17 -0.60 8.10
N VAL A 122 -4.29 0.69 8.35
CA VAL A 122 -3.45 1.44 9.29
C VAL A 122 -4.06 1.39 10.69
N ILE A 123 -3.32 0.90 11.69
CA ILE A 123 -3.77 0.78 13.09
C ILE A 123 -4.25 2.13 13.64
N SER A 124 -3.59 3.21 13.24
CA SER A 124 -3.92 4.56 13.66
C SER A 124 -3.47 5.57 12.60
N ALA A 125 -4.37 5.93 11.72
CA ALA A 125 -4.15 6.98 10.72
C ALA A 125 -3.77 8.31 11.38
N GLN A 126 -4.39 8.65 12.51
CA GLN A 126 -4.10 9.88 13.24
C GLN A 126 -2.67 9.91 13.80
N ASP A 127 -2.19 8.80 14.40
CA ASP A 127 -0.82 8.73 14.95
C ASP A 127 0.23 8.80 13.84
N LEU A 128 -0.03 8.18 12.69
CA LEU A 128 0.82 8.27 11.50
C LEU A 128 0.91 9.72 11.02
N VAL A 129 -0.23 10.38 10.83
CA VAL A 129 -0.30 11.77 10.40
C VAL A 129 0.38 12.71 11.40
N ASP A 130 0.12 12.56 12.70
CA ASP A 130 0.74 13.40 13.74
C ASP A 130 2.28 13.20 13.76
N THR A 131 2.75 11.98 13.51
CA THR A 131 4.17 11.65 13.40
C THR A 131 4.80 12.35 12.20
N LEU A 132 4.19 12.27 11.03
CA LEU A 132 4.65 12.94 9.81
C LEU A 132 4.63 14.47 9.96
N ARG A 133 3.56 15.03 10.48
CA ARG A 133 3.44 16.49 10.73
C ARG A 133 4.39 17.01 11.80
N SER A 134 4.91 16.16 12.68
CA SER A 134 5.97 16.51 13.62
C SER A 134 7.35 16.69 12.96
N GLY A 135 7.48 16.36 11.67
CA GLY A 135 8.69 16.47 10.87
C GLY A 135 9.48 15.16 10.75
N THR A 136 8.89 14.04 11.12
CA THR A 136 9.47 12.71 10.85
C THR A 136 9.34 12.42 9.36
N SER A 137 10.43 12.05 8.71
CA SER A 137 10.38 11.64 7.30
C SER A 137 9.64 10.30 7.17
N LYS A 138 8.84 10.14 6.12
CA LYS A 138 8.18 8.86 5.83
C LYS A 138 9.18 7.69 5.68
N ASN A 139 10.39 7.96 5.24
CA ASN A 139 11.45 6.96 5.13
C ASN A 139 12.05 6.53 6.49
N ASP A 140 11.77 7.29 7.55
CA ASP A 140 12.23 7.00 8.91
C ASP A 140 11.12 6.34 9.77
N LEU A 141 9.95 6.09 9.19
CA LEU A 141 8.85 5.42 9.87
C LEU A 141 9.14 3.93 10.05
N ASN A 142 8.83 3.42 11.24
CA ASN A 142 8.75 1.98 11.45
C ASN A 142 7.32 1.53 11.14
N MET A 143 7.09 0.96 9.97
CA MET A 143 5.77 0.54 9.50
C MET A 143 5.07 -0.43 10.46
N ASN A 144 5.81 -1.22 11.22
CA ASN A 144 5.22 -2.11 12.23
C ASN A 144 4.47 -1.37 13.35
N ASP A 145 4.71 -0.07 13.52
CA ASP A 145 4.01 0.75 14.52
C ASP A 145 2.66 1.25 13.99
N PHE A 146 2.43 1.19 12.68
CA PHE A 146 1.27 1.79 12.02
C PHE A 146 0.40 0.81 11.24
N VAL A 147 0.93 -0.32 10.78
CA VAL A 147 0.20 -1.31 9.97
C VAL A 147 -0.20 -2.51 10.82
N ASP A 148 -1.48 -2.86 10.79
CA ASP A 148 -1.98 -4.07 11.43
C ASP A 148 -1.82 -5.30 10.53
N LEU A 149 -0.62 -5.86 10.53
CA LEU A 149 -0.35 -7.10 9.82
C LEU A 149 -1.03 -8.33 10.47
N ASP A 150 -1.64 -8.19 11.66
CA ASP A 150 -2.42 -9.25 12.29
C ASP A 150 -3.90 -9.22 11.86
N ALA A 151 -4.37 -8.10 11.30
CA ALA A 151 -5.67 -8.03 10.65
C ALA A 151 -5.63 -8.90 9.39
N LYS A 152 -6.32 -10.02 9.45
CA LYS A 152 -6.56 -10.82 8.26
C LYS A 152 -7.67 -10.14 7.47
N THR A 153 -7.29 -9.18 6.64
CA THR A 153 -8.21 -8.64 5.65
C THR A 153 -8.45 -9.74 4.61
N GLU A 154 -9.70 -10.07 4.35
CA GLU A 154 -10.09 -11.00 3.26
C GLU A 154 -10.33 -10.22 1.97
N ASP A 155 -9.97 -8.94 1.96
CA ASP A 155 -10.17 -7.99 0.86
C ASP A 155 -9.16 -8.30 -0.24
N ALA A 156 -9.56 -8.10 -1.48
CA ALA A 156 -8.78 -8.51 -2.66
C ALA A 156 -8.25 -7.28 -3.38
N ASP A 157 -7.09 -6.80 -2.96
CA ASP A 157 -6.51 -5.59 -3.51
C ASP A 157 -5.76 -5.82 -4.82
N THR A 158 -5.65 -4.75 -5.59
CA THR A 158 -4.75 -4.70 -6.74
C THR A 158 -3.66 -3.66 -6.49
N LEU A 159 -2.42 -4.14 -6.37
CA LEU A 159 -1.24 -3.36 -6.04
C LEU A 159 -0.30 -3.31 -7.24
N ASP A 160 -0.15 -2.16 -7.87
CA ASP A 160 0.73 -1.94 -9.03
C ASP A 160 1.86 -0.97 -8.66
N GLY A 161 3.09 -1.50 -8.52
CA GLY A 161 4.28 -0.71 -8.18
C GLY A 161 4.63 0.30 -9.27
N GLY A 162 4.68 -0.15 -10.53
CA GLY A 162 4.93 0.72 -11.68
C GLY A 162 6.38 0.80 -12.12
N TYR A 163 7.03 1.94 -12.00
CA TYR A 163 8.43 2.15 -12.34
C TYR A 163 9.22 2.62 -11.14
N GLY A 164 10.25 1.90 -10.79
CA GLY A 164 11.14 2.24 -9.69
C GLY A 164 11.52 1.00 -8.89
N ASN A 165 12.04 1.16 -7.70
CA ASN A 165 12.32 0.04 -6.82
C ASN A 165 11.30 0.07 -5.69
N ASP A 166 10.25 -0.68 -5.86
CA ASP A 166 9.04 -0.59 -5.05
C ASP A 166 9.05 -1.61 -3.90
N THR A 167 8.30 -1.33 -2.87
CA THR A 167 8.09 -2.23 -1.74
C THR A 167 6.59 -2.44 -1.55
N ILE A 168 6.13 -3.66 -1.78
CA ILE A 168 4.71 -4.00 -1.75
C ILE A 168 4.45 -4.96 -0.59
N PHE A 169 3.47 -4.65 0.23
CA PHE A 169 2.97 -5.49 1.31
C PHE A 169 1.60 -6.04 0.92
N ALA A 170 1.58 -7.29 0.54
CA ALA A 170 0.38 -7.95 0.03
C ALA A 170 -0.32 -8.77 1.09
N GLY A 171 -1.65 -8.68 1.10
CA GLY A 171 -2.59 -9.42 1.93
C GLY A 171 -3.12 -10.70 1.25
N SER A 172 -4.17 -11.26 1.82
CA SER A 172 -4.85 -12.45 1.27
C SER A 172 -5.62 -12.09 0.02
N ASN A 173 -5.53 -12.92 -1.02
CA ASN A 173 -6.24 -12.77 -2.29
C ASN A 173 -5.80 -11.57 -3.15
N ASP A 174 -4.76 -10.84 -2.75
CA ASP A 174 -4.26 -9.71 -3.52
C ASP A 174 -3.66 -10.12 -4.87
N VAL A 175 -3.78 -9.20 -5.81
CA VAL A 175 -3.09 -9.25 -7.10
C VAL A 175 -1.99 -8.20 -7.12
N VAL A 176 -0.74 -8.66 -7.20
CA VAL A 176 0.44 -7.80 -7.26
C VAL A 176 0.97 -7.75 -8.69
N ILE A 177 1.06 -6.55 -9.22
CA ILE A 177 1.78 -6.18 -10.43
C ILE A 177 3.01 -5.41 -9.96
N ILE A 178 4.19 -6.04 -10.04
CA ILE A 178 5.39 -5.47 -9.43
C ILE A 178 5.89 -4.28 -10.23
N GLY A 179 5.96 -4.46 -11.55
CA GLY A 179 6.39 -3.41 -12.48
C GLY A 179 7.83 -3.54 -12.93
N ASN A 180 8.50 -2.41 -13.07
CA ASN A 180 9.88 -2.35 -13.55
C ASN A 180 10.81 -1.81 -12.47
N GLY A 181 11.80 -2.57 -12.12
CA GLY A 181 12.80 -2.19 -11.14
C GLY A 181 13.37 -3.37 -10.38
N ALA A 182 14.03 -3.08 -9.29
CA ALA A 182 14.44 -4.10 -8.35
C ALA A 182 13.53 -4.02 -7.12
N ASP A 183 12.46 -4.78 -7.18
CA ASP A 183 11.31 -4.62 -6.31
C ASP A 183 11.31 -5.64 -5.17
N THR A 184 10.52 -5.37 -4.15
CA THR A 184 10.38 -6.25 -2.99
C THR A 184 8.92 -6.48 -2.67
N VAL A 185 8.49 -7.74 -2.75
CA VAL A 185 7.15 -8.13 -2.28
C VAL A 185 7.26 -8.77 -0.90
N ASN A 186 6.53 -8.19 0.05
CA ASN A 186 6.41 -8.70 1.40
C ASN A 186 5.12 -9.50 1.52
N VAL A 187 5.27 -10.74 1.91
CA VAL A 187 4.16 -11.64 2.27
C VAL A 187 4.47 -12.26 3.63
N GLY A 188 3.48 -12.75 4.34
CA GLY A 188 3.77 -13.30 5.65
C GLY A 188 2.61 -14.07 6.25
N TYR A 189 2.72 -14.30 7.56
CA TYR A 189 1.74 -15.08 8.32
C TYR A 189 0.31 -14.48 8.34
N TRP A 190 0.16 -13.23 7.91
CA TRP A 190 -1.14 -12.56 7.74
C TRP A 190 -1.88 -13.04 6.50
N VAL A 191 -1.18 -13.60 5.50
CA VAL A 191 -1.83 -14.17 4.31
C VAL A 191 -2.50 -15.50 4.67
N ASN A 192 -3.77 -15.64 4.27
CA ASN A 192 -4.50 -16.89 4.40
C ASN A 192 -4.06 -17.86 3.27
N PRO A 193 -3.53 -19.05 3.59
CA PRO A 193 -3.12 -20.01 2.57
C PRO A 193 -4.27 -20.56 1.70
N GLU A 194 -5.53 -20.36 2.10
CA GLU A 194 -6.69 -20.71 1.27
C GLU A 194 -6.93 -19.67 0.16
N ASP A 195 -6.43 -18.44 0.36
CA ASP A 195 -6.53 -17.31 -0.54
C ASP A 195 -5.16 -16.64 -0.74
N PRO A 196 -4.22 -17.32 -1.43
CA PRO A 196 -2.84 -16.84 -1.60
C PRO A 196 -2.73 -15.59 -2.46
N VAL A 197 -1.66 -14.83 -2.26
CA VAL A 197 -1.29 -13.69 -3.12
C VAL A 197 -1.00 -14.16 -4.55
N ARG A 198 -1.37 -13.37 -5.54
CA ARG A 198 -1.03 -13.61 -6.95
C ARG A 198 -0.10 -12.54 -7.48
N ILE A 199 1.13 -12.92 -7.82
CA ILE A 199 2.17 -12.05 -8.35
C ILE A 199 2.28 -12.29 -9.85
N THR A 200 2.09 -11.26 -10.69
CA THR A 200 1.85 -11.46 -12.13
C THR A 200 3.09 -11.31 -13.00
N ASP A 201 4.09 -10.53 -12.60
CA ASP A 201 5.23 -10.14 -13.45
C ASP A 201 6.61 -10.15 -12.76
N PHE A 202 6.79 -11.03 -11.78
CA PHE A 202 8.01 -11.15 -11.00
C PHE A 202 9.25 -11.48 -11.87
N ASP A 203 10.26 -10.61 -11.82
CA ASP A 203 11.57 -10.87 -12.44
C ASP A 203 12.53 -11.51 -11.43
N ALA A 204 12.81 -12.79 -11.61
CA ALA A 204 13.67 -13.56 -10.71
C ALA A 204 15.14 -13.07 -10.64
N VAL A 205 15.54 -12.11 -11.49
CA VAL A 205 16.89 -11.54 -11.51
C VAL A 205 16.98 -10.26 -10.69
N GLU A 206 15.92 -9.46 -10.73
CA GLU A 206 15.89 -8.12 -10.15
C GLU A 206 15.12 -8.06 -8.83
N ASP A 207 14.03 -8.88 -8.73
CA ASP A 207 13.10 -8.78 -7.61
C ASP A 207 13.41 -9.72 -6.44
N ALA A 208 12.84 -9.38 -5.28
CA ALA A 208 12.99 -10.14 -4.05
C ALA A 208 11.65 -10.42 -3.37
N ILE A 209 11.58 -11.58 -2.69
CA ILE A 209 10.48 -11.91 -1.79
C ILE A 209 10.98 -11.82 -0.34
N VAL A 210 10.23 -11.11 0.48
CA VAL A 210 10.39 -11.12 1.93
C VAL A 210 9.22 -11.89 2.54
N PHE A 211 9.54 -12.92 3.32
CA PHE A 211 8.53 -13.68 4.06
C PHE A 211 8.68 -13.45 5.56
N THR A 212 7.63 -12.92 6.19
CA THR A 212 7.61 -12.68 7.64
C THR A 212 6.93 -13.83 8.36
N LEU A 213 7.67 -14.50 9.25
CA LEU A 213 7.16 -15.59 10.08
C LEU A 213 6.47 -15.09 11.34
N TYR A 214 5.49 -15.87 11.80
CA TYR A 214 4.87 -15.65 13.12
C TYR A 214 5.92 -15.83 14.23
N PRO A 215 5.98 -14.92 15.22
CA PRO A 215 7.00 -14.99 16.29
C PRO A 215 7.03 -16.30 17.07
N ASP A 216 5.88 -16.93 17.25
CA ASP A 216 5.74 -18.18 18.01
C ASP A 216 6.25 -19.42 17.25
N ILE A 217 6.33 -19.37 15.91
CA ILE A 217 6.80 -20.49 15.09
C ILE A 217 8.33 -20.58 15.12
N VAL A 218 9.00 -19.44 15.18
CA VAL A 218 10.47 -19.37 15.23
C VAL A 218 11.03 -19.96 16.52
N MET A 219 10.24 -19.94 17.60
CA MET A 219 10.63 -20.48 18.91
C MET A 219 10.40 -22.00 19.06
N ALA A 220 9.53 -22.59 18.21
CA ALA A 220 9.09 -23.97 18.39
C ALA A 220 9.92 -25.01 17.61
N GLU A 221 10.43 -24.67 16.45
CA GLU A 221 11.26 -25.54 15.62
C GLU A 221 12.33 -24.69 14.90
N ALA A 222 13.56 -25.19 14.82
CA ALA A 222 14.58 -24.57 13.98
C ALA A 222 14.03 -24.55 12.56
N VAL A 223 13.66 -23.36 12.06
CA VAL A 223 13.19 -23.17 10.70
C VAL A 223 14.29 -23.67 9.78
N SER A 224 14.08 -24.82 9.14
CA SER A 224 15.03 -25.35 8.18
C SER A 224 14.94 -24.51 6.90
N GLU A 225 16.03 -24.39 6.16
CA GLU A 225 16.06 -23.71 4.85
C GLU A 225 14.99 -24.26 3.87
N ASP A 226 14.47 -25.47 4.13
CA ASP A 226 13.40 -26.11 3.36
C ASP A 226 11.99 -25.74 3.82
N PHE A 227 11.83 -24.96 4.89
CA PHE A 227 10.50 -24.64 5.44
C PHE A 227 9.80 -23.57 4.60
N VAL A 228 10.53 -22.55 4.14
CA VAL A 228 10.06 -21.57 3.15
C VAL A 228 10.85 -21.79 1.87
N LYS A 229 10.18 -22.07 0.77
CA LYS A 229 10.81 -22.39 -0.51
C LYS A 229 9.90 -22.13 -1.70
N PHE A 230 10.52 -22.01 -2.87
CA PHE A 230 9.78 -22.07 -4.12
C PHE A 230 9.43 -23.51 -4.51
N GLY A 231 8.24 -23.69 -5.05
CA GLY A 231 7.72 -24.96 -5.58
C GLY A 231 6.85 -24.76 -6.81
N GLU A 232 6.13 -25.79 -7.20
CA GLU A 232 5.11 -25.75 -8.26
C GLU A 232 3.83 -26.39 -7.74
N ASP A 233 2.69 -25.87 -8.18
CA ASP A 233 1.39 -26.49 -7.96
C ASP A 233 1.12 -27.62 -8.98
N GLU A 234 -0.10 -28.18 -8.97
CA GLU A 234 -0.50 -29.28 -9.86
C GLU A 234 -0.55 -28.86 -11.33
N ASP A 235 -0.71 -27.58 -11.64
CA ASP A 235 -0.78 -27.01 -12.98
C ASP A 235 0.58 -26.51 -13.47
N GLY A 236 1.62 -26.57 -12.63
CA GLY A 236 2.99 -26.16 -12.94
C GLY A 236 3.23 -24.66 -12.76
N THR A 237 2.36 -23.98 -12.02
CA THR A 237 2.57 -22.58 -11.62
C THR A 237 3.58 -22.52 -10.49
N ALA A 238 4.55 -21.61 -10.59
CA ALA A 238 5.53 -21.41 -9.52
C ALA A 238 4.87 -20.84 -8.28
N THR A 239 5.28 -21.32 -7.11
CA THR A 239 4.65 -20.98 -5.83
C THR A 239 5.68 -20.68 -4.75
N LEU A 240 5.28 -19.85 -3.76
CA LEU A 240 5.96 -19.75 -2.47
C LEU A 240 5.26 -20.68 -1.47
N LEU A 241 6.01 -21.67 -1.00
CA LEU A 241 5.55 -22.67 -0.05
C LEU A 241 6.11 -22.41 1.34
N VAL A 242 5.23 -22.50 2.35
CA VAL A 242 5.61 -22.55 3.76
C VAL A 242 5.13 -23.87 4.36
N GLY A 243 6.08 -24.77 4.58
CA GLY A 243 5.75 -26.15 4.87
C GLY A 243 5.09 -26.85 3.69
N LYS A 244 3.75 -26.96 3.69
CA LYS A 244 2.95 -27.56 2.60
C LYS A 244 1.89 -26.61 2.05
N GLU A 245 1.78 -25.42 2.63
CA GLU A 245 0.78 -24.45 2.28
C GLU A 245 1.35 -23.44 1.28
N ILE A 246 0.51 -22.96 0.37
CA ILE A 246 0.88 -21.97 -0.65
C ILE A 246 0.54 -20.59 -0.11
N PHE A 247 1.48 -19.67 -0.15
CA PHE A 247 1.30 -18.27 0.27
C PHE A 247 1.31 -17.28 -0.90
N ALA A 248 1.98 -17.64 -1.99
CA ALA A 248 1.94 -16.85 -3.21
C ALA A 248 2.04 -17.72 -4.46
N TYR A 249 1.38 -17.27 -5.53
CA TYR A 249 1.56 -17.76 -6.89
C TYR A 249 2.37 -16.74 -7.71
N PHE A 250 3.26 -17.23 -8.57
CA PHE A 250 4.04 -16.42 -9.50
C PHE A 250 3.53 -16.68 -10.91
N GLU A 251 2.58 -15.88 -11.35
CA GLU A 251 2.04 -15.97 -12.70
C GLU A 251 3.10 -15.52 -13.72
N ASN A 252 3.23 -16.27 -14.80
CA ASN A 252 4.22 -16.03 -15.86
C ASN A 252 5.71 -16.20 -15.48
N THR A 253 6.02 -16.59 -14.24
CA THR A 253 7.39 -16.88 -13.80
C THR A 253 7.56 -18.39 -13.60
N LYS A 254 8.65 -18.97 -14.10
CA LYS A 254 8.91 -20.41 -13.96
C LYS A 254 9.72 -20.70 -12.71
N LEU A 255 9.41 -21.80 -12.04
CA LEU A 255 10.21 -22.29 -10.92
C LEU A 255 11.70 -22.42 -11.27
N SER A 256 12.02 -22.86 -12.51
CA SER A 256 13.40 -22.97 -12.98
C SER A 256 14.16 -21.64 -12.96
N ASP A 257 13.46 -20.53 -13.21
CA ASP A 257 14.05 -19.20 -13.27
C ASP A 257 14.31 -18.68 -11.84
N LEU A 258 13.36 -18.89 -10.91
CA LEU A 258 13.52 -18.61 -9.48
C LEU A 258 14.69 -19.37 -8.86
N GLN A 259 14.82 -20.66 -9.20
CA GLN A 259 15.91 -21.51 -8.70
C GLN A 259 17.27 -21.21 -9.37
N ALA A 260 17.30 -20.94 -10.68
CA ALA A 260 18.53 -20.67 -11.41
C ALA A 260 19.18 -19.35 -11.00
N ASN A 261 18.38 -18.34 -10.71
CA ASN A 261 18.84 -17.03 -10.29
C ASN A 261 19.10 -16.94 -8.77
N ASN A 262 18.83 -18.02 -8.04
CA ASN A 262 18.92 -18.05 -6.58
C ASN A 262 18.16 -16.86 -5.96
N THR A 263 16.94 -16.63 -6.48
CA THR A 263 16.07 -15.54 -6.04
C THR A 263 16.00 -15.51 -4.51
N PRO A 264 16.32 -14.39 -3.87
CA PRO A 264 16.39 -14.34 -2.44
C PRO A 264 15.00 -14.44 -1.81
N ILE A 265 14.82 -15.41 -0.92
CA ILE A 265 13.74 -15.38 0.05
C ILE A 265 14.37 -14.90 1.35
N VAL A 266 14.02 -13.68 1.74
CA VAL A 266 14.48 -13.12 3.00
C VAL A 266 13.43 -13.46 4.07
N ILE A 267 13.86 -14.17 5.11
CA ILE A 267 12.96 -14.53 6.21
C ILE A 267 13.18 -13.53 7.33
N HIS A 268 12.15 -12.77 7.65
CA HIS A 268 12.17 -11.85 8.77
C HIS A 268 11.56 -12.47 10.02
N ASP A 269 12.26 -12.30 11.13
CA ASP A 269 11.75 -12.55 12.48
C ASP A 269 11.31 -11.20 13.08
N ARG A 270 10.06 -11.09 13.50
CA ARG A 270 9.51 -9.85 14.08
C ARG A 270 10.14 -9.45 15.43
N LEU A 271 11.14 -10.20 15.90
CA LEU A 271 11.82 -9.97 17.19
C LEU A 271 13.09 -9.12 17.10
N SER A 272 13.38 -8.48 15.98
CA SER A 272 14.58 -7.65 15.81
C SER A 272 14.25 -6.19 15.60
#